data_38f49b13d0701c6a64116d7438372f0a
#
_entry.id   38f49b13d0701c6a64116d7438372f0a
#
_cell.length_a   1.000
_cell.length_b   1.000
_cell.length_c   1.000
_cell.angle_alpha   90.00
_cell.angle_beta   90.00
_cell.angle_gamma   90.00
#
_symmetry.space_group_name_H-M   'P 1'
#
loop_
_entity.id
_entity.type
_entity.pdbx_description
1 polymer ?
#
loop_
_entity_poly.entity_id
_entity_poly.type
_entity_poly.pdbx_seq_one_letter_code
_entity_poly.pdbx_strand_id
1 'polypeptide(L)'
;MLRGFYTAATGMIAQQRRTEMLTNNLANASTPGYKADQSSLRAFPEMLISHFGETDIPMKNGLTLPTSQTVGQLNTGVYMQETIPAFAQGSLKETDNNTDIALIDVVMPANEGNRGNATVLFSVSNSNGETRYTRNG
;
A
#
# COMPACT_ATOMS: atom_id res chain seq x y z
N MET A 1 21.21 20.98 2.10
CA MET A 1 21.23 20.10 3.29
C MET A 1 19.85 19.66 3.75
N LEU A 2 18.80 20.49 3.63
CA LEU A 2 17.43 20.14 4.08
C LEU A 2 16.79 18.96 3.33
N ARG A 3 17.12 18.70 2.07
CA ARG A 3 16.55 17.60 1.27
C ARG A 3 16.76 16.22 1.90
N GLY A 4 17.96 15.95 2.44
CA GLY A 4 18.26 14.70 3.13
C GLY A 4 17.39 14.48 4.37
N PHE A 5 17.10 15.56 5.11
CA PHE A 5 16.19 15.50 6.27
C PHE A 5 14.76 15.16 5.85
N TYR A 6 14.26 15.75 4.76
CA TYR A 6 12.93 15.41 4.24
C TYR A 6 12.86 13.95 3.79
N THR A 7 13.87 13.47 3.06
CA THR A 7 13.94 12.07 2.64
C THR A 7 13.97 11.13 3.85
N ALA A 8 14.77 11.45 4.87
CA ALA A 8 14.81 10.67 6.11
C ALA A 8 13.48 10.72 6.87
N ALA A 9 12.86 11.91 6.97
CA ALA A 9 11.56 12.07 7.63
C ALA A 9 10.45 11.26 6.95
N THR A 10 10.40 11.28 5.61
CA THR A 10 9.42 10.47 4.86
C THR A 10 9.63 8.98 5.09
N GLY A 11 10.88 8.51 5.16
CA GLY A 11 11.22 7.13 5.49
C GLY A 11 10.73 6.74 6.89
N MET A 12 10.96 7.59 7.89
CA MET A 12 10.48 7.35 9.26
C MET A 12 8.96 7.28 9.33
N ILE A 13 8.25 8.23 8.70
CA ILE A 13 6.78 8.23 8.67
C ILE A 13 6.24 6.98 7.96
N ALA A 14 6.85 6.56 6.86
CA ALA A 14 6.45 5.36 6.15
C ALA A 14 6.63 4.09 7.00
N GLN A 15 7.74 3.99 7.73
CA GLN A 15 7.99 2.87 8.66
C GLN A 15 7.07 2.91 9.87
N GLN A 16 6.76 4.09 10.40
CA GLN A 16 5.79 4.23 11.48
C GLN A 16 4.42 3.71 11.06
N ARG A 17 3.89 4.13 9.93
CA ARG A 17 2.61 3.64 9.39
C ARG A 17 2.61 2.13 9.16
N ARG A 18 3.72 1.60 8.65
CA ARG A 18 3.88 0.15 8.48
C ARG A 18 3.83 -0.58 9.82
N THR A 19 4.48 -0.04 10.84
CA THR A 19 4.46 -0.61 12.19
C THR A 19 3.05 -0.55 12.79
N GLU A 20 2.32 0.54 12.63
CA GLU A 20 0.93 0.67 13.06
C GLU A 20 0.02 -0.38 12.40
N MET A 21 0.15 -0.58 11.08
CA MET A 21 -0.58 -1.63 10.36
C MET A 21 -0.24 -3.04 10.86
N LEU A 22 1.05 -3.35 11.05
CA LEU A 22 1.47 -4.66 11.57
C LEU A 22 1.01 -4.89 13.00
N THR A 23 1.01 -3.85 13.84
CA THR A 23 0.50 -3.90 15.21
C THR A 23 -1.00 -4.18 15.23
N ASN A 24 -1.76 -3.55 14.33
CA ASN A 24 -3.18 -3.81 14.18
C ASN A 24 -3.45 -5.26 13.72
N ASN A 25 -2.70 -5.75 12.74
CA ASN A 25 -2.78 -7.15 12.31
C ASN A 25 -2.46 -8.12 13.45
N LEU A 26 -1.44 -7.82 14.23
CA LEU A 26 -1.04 -8.65 15.38
C LEU A 26 -2.11 -8.63 16.48
N ALA A 27 -2.67 -7.47 16.80
CA ALA A 27 -3.73 -7.35 17.80
C ALA A 27 -4.98 -8.15 17.42
N ASN A 28 -5.25 -8.28 16.11
CA ASN A 28 -6.40 -9.00 15.58
C ASN A 28 -6.08 -10.42 15.07
N ALA A 29 -4.88 -10.92 15.35
CA ALA A 29 -4.45 -12.23 14.84
C ALA A 29 -5.34 -13.40 15.31
N SER A 30 -5.96 -13.27 16.48
CA SER A 30 -6.89 -14.26 17.05
C SER A 30 -8.37 -13.92 16.82
N THR A 31 -8.67 -12.81 16.14
CA THR A 31 -10.05 -12.38 15.88
C THR A 31 -10.63 -13.19 14.72
N PRO A 32 -11.74 -13.93 14.93
CA PRO A 32 -12.37 -14.70 13.85
C PRO A 32 -12.83 -13.77 12.71
N GLY A 33 -12.60 -14.19 11.46
CA GLY A 33 -13.02 -13.45 10.28
C GLY A 33 -12.17 -12.22 9.95
N TYR A 34 -11.18 -11.84 10.76
CA TYR A 34 -10.28 -10.73 10.47
C TYR A 34 -9.42 -11.03 9.23
N LYS A 35 -9.27 -10.05 8.39
CA LYS A 35 -8.40 -10.08 7.20
C LYS A 35 -7.23 -9.13 7.41
N ALA A 36 -6.03 -9.68 7.38
CA ALA A 36 -4.83 -8.87 7.58
C ALA A 36 -4.64 -7.87 6.46
N ASP A 37 -4.33 -6.64 6.83
CA ASP A 37 -4.02 -5.59 5.90
C ASP A 37 -2.59 -5.74 5.35
N GLN A 38 -2.44 -5.52 4.06
CA GLN A 38 -1.17 -5.50 3.37
C GLN A 38 -0.98 -4.15 2.67
N SER A 39 0.24 -3.65 2.69
CA SER A 39 0.59 -2.44 1.96
C SER A 39 1.99 -2.54 1.38
N SER A 40 2.23 -1.77 0.34
CA SER A 40 3.54 -1.63 -0.28
C SER A 40 4.12 -0.24 -0.02
N LEU A 41 5.44 -0.16 0.09
CA LEU A 41 6.16 1.10 0.10
C LEU A 41 6.49 1.49 -1.34
N ARG A 42 6.21 2.74 -1.69
CA ARG A 42 6.56 3.31 -3.00
C ARG A 42 7.44 4.53 -2.83
N ALA A 43 8.37 4.69 -3.75
CA ALA A 43 9.14 5.91 -3.89
C ALA A 43 8.27 7.02 -4.48
N PHE A 44 8.54 8.28 -4.09
CA PHE A 44 8.00 9.42 -4.80
C PHE A 44 8.52 9.46 -6.25
N PRO A 45 7.81 10.13 -7.16
CA PRO A 45 8.29 10.31 -8.53
C PRO A 45 9.69 10.94 -8.53
N GLU A 46 10.54 10.41 -9.38
CA GLU A 46 11.91 10.88 -9.52
C GLU A 46 11.95 12.27 -10.12
N MET A 47 12.81 13.12 -9.57
CA MET A 47 13.05 14.46 -10.07
C MET A 47 14.34 14.50 -10.88
N LEU A 48 14.31 15.19 -12.01
CA LEU A 48 15.48 15.40 -12.84
C LEU A 48 16.42 16.42 -12.20
N ILE A 49 17.68 16.05 -12.03
CA ILE A 49 18.74 16.98 -11.61
C ILE A 49 19.48 17.42 -12.85
N SER A 50 19.54 18.73 -13.06
CA SER A 50 20.37 19.34 -14.07
C SER A 50 21.41 20.26 -13.42
N HIS A 51 22.59 20.23 -13.96
CA HIS A 51 23.67 21.17 -13.63
C HIS A 51 23.63 22.31 -14.63
N PHE A 52 23.55 23.54 -14.12
CA PHE A 52 23.71 24.73 -14.93
C PHE A 52 25.19 25.09 -14.97
N GLY A 53 25.76 24.98 -16.12
CA GLY A 53 27.15 25.34 -16.41
C GLY A 53 27.23 26.38 -17.52
N GLU A 54 28.41 26.90 -17.71
CA GLU A 54 28.73 27.76 -18.84
C GLU A 54 29.56 26.97 -19.83
N THR A 55 29.19 27.01 -21.09
CA THR A 55 29.98 26.42 -22.17
C THR A 55 30.61 27.52 -22.98
N ASP A 56 31.95 27.52 -23.01
CA ASP A 56 32.71 28.42 -23.84
C ASP A 56 32.63 28.00 -25.31
N ILE A 57 32.11 28.87 -26.15
CA ILE A 57 32.18 28.69 -27.60
C ILE A 57 33.50 29.28 -28.05
N PRO A 58 34.35 28.51 -28.78
CA PRO A 58 35.62 28.97 -29.27
C PRO A 58 35.42 29.98 -30.43
N MET A 59 34.98 31.15 -30.08
CA MET A 59 34.89 32.30 -30.98
C MET A 59 35.91 33.35 -30.60
N LYS A 60 36.31 34.16 -31.57
CA LYS A 60 37.33 35.22 -31.42
C LYS A 60 37.04 36.23 -30.30
N ASN A 61 35.77 36.32 -29.77
CA ASN A 61 35.32 37.19 -28.70
C ASN A 61 34.81 36.43 -27.47
N GLY A 62 35.06 35.10 -27.32
CA GLY A 62 34.66 34.32 -26.14
C GLY A 62 33.22 34.55 -25.74
N LEU A 63 32.26 33.86 -26.37
CA LEU A 63 30.86 33.89 -25.97
C LEU A 63 30.60 32.71 -25.07
N THR A 64 30.24 32.98 -23.82
CA THR A 64 29.78 31.95 -22.86
C THR A 64 28.25 31.82 -22.94
N LEU A 65 27.76 30.60 -23.16
CA LEU A 65 26.34 30.33 -23.16
C LEU A 65 25.97 29.49 -21.92
N PRO A 66 24.89 29.81 -21.21
CA PRO A 66 24.40 29.00 -20.15
C PRO A 66 23.90 27.67 -20.74
N THR A 67 24.49 26.58 -20.29
CA THR A 67 24.11 25.21 -20.71
C THR A 67 23.55 24.45 -19.53
N SER A 68 22.40 23.78 -19.73
CA SER A 68 21.84 22.86 -18.76
C SER A 68 22.18 21.43 -19.16
N GLN A 69 22.99 20.77 -18.36
CA GLN A 69 23.34 19.36 -18.55
C GLN A 69 22.63 18.49 -17.52
N THR A 70 21.92 17.47 -17.99
CA THR A 70 21.26 16.51 -17.11
C THR A 70 22.29 15.65 -16.39
N VAL A 71 22.27 15.66 -15.05
CA VAL A 71 23.18 14.87 -14.21
C VAL A 71 22.58 13.52 -13.88
N GLY A 72 21.26 13.43 -13.69
CA GLY A 72 20.59 12.19 -13.34
C GLY A 72 19.23 12.39 -12.69
N GLN A 73 18.72 11.32 -12.10
CA GLN A 73 17.45 11.30 -11.39
C GLN A 73 17.67 11.29 -9.88
N LEU A 74 16.85 12.04 -9.14
CA LEU A 74 16.86 12.09 -7.69
C LEU A 74 15.54 11.60 -7.14
N ASN A 75 15.61 10.60 -6.25
CA ASN A 75 14.48 10.18 -5.47
C ASN A 75 14.34 11.09 -4.23
N THR A 76 13.12 11.61 -3.99
CA THR A 76 12.86 12.58 -2.92
C THR A 76 12.31 11.96 -1.64
N GLY A 77 12.04 10.65 -1.64
CA GLY A 77 11.56 9.95 -0.46
C GLY A 77 10.68 8.76 -0.78
N VAL A 78 10.01 8.25 0.25
CA VAL A 78 9.16 7.06 0.20
C VAL A 78 7.87 7.30 0.96
N TYR A 79 6.78 6.68 0.52
CA TYR A 79 5.51 6.69 1.21
C TYR A 79 4.88 5.29 1.22
N MET A 80 4.05 5.05 2.22
CA MET A 80 3.22 3.85 2.28
C MET A 80 1.99 4.06 1.40
N GLN A 81 1.78 3.16 0.45
CA GLN A 81 0.59 3.14 -0.38
C GLN A 81 -0.62 2.72 0.46
N GLU A 82 -1.83 2.84 -0.09
CA GLU A 82 -3.05 2.38 0.56
C GLU A 82 -2.95 0.92 1.01
N THR A 83 -3.66 0.59 2.07
CA THR A 83 -3.75 -0.77 2.61
C THR A 83 -4.84 -1.54 1.88
N ILE A 84 -4.54 -2.79 1.54
CA ILE A 84 -5.47 -3.70 0.88
C ILE A 84 -5.64 -4.94 1.77
N PRO A 85 -6.86 -5.30 2.18
CA PRO A 85 -7.09 -6.50 2.98
C PRO A 85 -6.80 -7.77 2.16
N ALA A 86 -6.10 -8.70 2.78
CA ALA A 86 -5.80 -10.00 2.19
C ALA A 86 -6.99 -10.96 2.38
N PHE A 87 -7.70 -11.27 1.31
CA PHE A 87 -8.86 -12.17 1.35
C PHE A 87 -8.50 -13.67 1.31
N ALA A 88 -7.31 -14.05 1.75
CA ALA A 88 -6.95 -15.45 1.87
C ALA A 88 -7.79 -16.14 2.96
N GLN A 89 -8.11 -17.44 2.76
CA GLN A 89 -8.78 -18.26 3.75
C GLN A 89 -7.87 -18.44 4.96
N GLY A 90 -8.38 -18.10 6.16
CA GLY A 90 -7.69 -18.33 7.42
C GLY A 90 -7.87 -19.77 7.91
N SER A 91 -7.15 -20.15 8.97
CA SER A 91 -7.35 -21.43 9.65
C SER A 91 -8.73 -21.46 10.33
N LEU A 92 -9.41 -22.60 10.20
CA LEU A 92 -10.64 -22.86 10.92
C LEU A 92 -10.29 -23.33 12.34
N LYS A 93 -11.08 -22.83 13.32
CA LYS A 93 -10.97 -23.25 14.72
C LYS A 93 -12.29 -23.90 15.13
N GLU A 94 -12.21 -25.07 15.72
CA GLU A 94 -13.35 -25.75 16.34
C GLU A 94 -13.69 -25.05 17.66
N THR A 95 -14.95 -24.73 17.87
CA THR A 95 -15.45 -23.96 19.03
C THR A 95 -16.35 -24.78 19.95
N ASP A 96 -16.64 -26.06 19.61
CA ASP A 96 -17.57 -26.95 20.34
C ASP A 96 -18.98 -26.37 20.57
N ASN A 97 -19.32 -25.30 19.83
CA ASN A 97 -20.59 -24.62 19.93
C ASN A 97 -21.45 -24.89 18.67
N ASN A 98 -22.65 -25.46 18.86
CA ASN A 98 -23.53 -25.84 17.76
C ASN A 98 -24.11 -24.66 16.94
N THR A 99 -23.94 -23.46 17.42
CA THR A 99 -24.45 -22.24 16.76
C THR A 99 -23.44 -21.57 15.86
N ASP A 100 -22.17 -21.91 16.00
CA ASP A 100 -21.09 -21.28 15.25
C ASP A 100 -20.98 -21.89 13.85
N ILE A 101 -20.95 -21.04 12.85
CA ILE A 101 -20.91 -21.44 11.45
C ILE A 101 -19.63 -20.87 10.79
N ALA A 102 -18.81 -21.73 10.23
CA ALA A 102 -17.62 -21.32 9.48
C ALA A 102 -17.90 -21.26 7.98
N LEU A 103 -17.49 -20.16 7.33
CA LEU A 103 -17.51 -20.02 5.89
C LEU A 103 -16.19 -20.51 5.30
N ILE A 104 -16.28 -21.45 4.37
CA ILE A 104 -15.13 -21.96 3.61
C ILE A 104 -15.27 -21.47 2.17
N ASP A 105 -14.23 -20.81 1.67
CA ASP A 105 -14.16 -20.40 0.27
C ASP A 105 -13.81 -21.64 -0.58
N VAL A 106 -14.81 -22.35 -1.06
CA VAL A 106 -14.64 -23.38 -2.08
C VAL A 106 -14.48 -22.67 -3.42
N VAL A 107 -13.70 -23.26 -4.33
CA VAL A 107 -13.46 -22.71 -5.68
C VAL A 107 -14.79 -22.28 -6.31
N MET A 108 -15.08 -21.00 -6.25
CA MET A 108 -16.23 -20.43 -6.91
C MET A 108 -15.96 -20.33 -8.42
N PRO A 109 -16.95 -20.62 -9.28
CA PRO A 109 -16.76 -20.43 -10.70
C PRO A 109 -16.43 -18.94 -10.98
N ALA A 110 -15.27 -18.72 -11.57
CA ALA A 110 -14.88 -17.38 -11.98
C ALA A 110 -15.88 -16.86 -13.01
N ASN A 111 -16.59 -15.79 -12.68
CA ASN A 111 -17.37 -15.07 -13.69
C ASN A 111 -16.40 -14.52 -14.75
N GLU A 112 -16.74 -14.65 -16.02
CA GLU A 112 -15.88 -14.35 -17.18
C GLU A 112 -15.30 -12.92 -17.26
N GLY A 113 -15.55 -12.07 -16.28
CA GLY A 113 -15.02 -10.69 -16.22
C GLY A 113 -14.15 -10.36 -15.02
N ASN A 114 -14.08 -11.22 -14.01
CA ASN A 114 -13.36 -10.89 -12.78
C ASN A 114 -12.47 -12.06 -12.32
N ARG A 115 -11.16 -11.93 -12.53
CA ARG A 115 -10.13 -12.88 -12.07
C ARG A 115 -9.85 -12.79 -10.56
N GLY A 116 -10.75 -12.18 -9.78
CA GLY A 116 -10.64 -12.10 -8.33
C GLY A 116 -11.24 -13.33 -7.64
N ASN A 117 -10.61 -13.81 -6.59
CA ASN A 117 -11.18 -14.85 -5.74
C ASN A 117 -12.50 -14.32 -5.14
N ALA A 118 -13.61 -14.99 -5.44
CA ALA A 118 -14.89 -14.67 -4.82
C ALA A 118 -14.83 -15.06 -3.34
N THR A 119 -15.30 -14.17 -2.47
CA THR A 119 -15.35 -14.37 -1.02
C THR A 119 -16.79 -14.48 -0.58
N VAL A 120 -17.14 -15.51 0.18
CA VAL A 120 -18.48 -15.70 0.76
C VAL A 120 -18.61 -14.88 2.03
N LEU A 121 -19.72 -14.16 2.19
CA LEU A 121 -20.01 -13.33 3.34
C LEU A 121 -21.44 -13.56 3.82
N PHE A 122 -21.69 -13.46 5.12
CA PHE A 122 -23.04 -13.36 5.66
C PHE A 122 -23.60 -11.96 5.47
N SER A 123 -24.83 -11.84 5.04
CA SER A 123 -25.56 -10.58 5.05
C SER A 123 -26.33 -10.47 6.35
N VAL A 124 -26.06 -9.43 7.12
CA VAL A 124 -26.74 -9.13 8.38
C VAL A 124 -27.47 -7.79 8.24
N SER A 125 -28.75 -7.77 8.57
CA SER A 125 -29.54 -6.54 8.60
C SER A 125 -29.63 -5.98 10.01
N ASN A 126 -29.35 -4.69 10.15
CA ASN A 126 -29.54 -3.97 11.41
C ASN A 126 -31.04 -3.67 11.61
N SER A 127 -31.44 -3.36 12.85
CA SER A 127 -32.80 -2.91 13.21
C SER A 127 -33.29 -1.71 12.38
N ASN A 128 -32.39 -0.93 11.81
CA ASN A 128 -32.67 0.20 10.93
C ASN A 128 -32.82 -0.18 9.43
N GLY A 129 -32.74 -1.48 9.08
CA GLY A 129 -32.85 -1.95 7.71
C GLY A 129 -31.57 -1.84 6.88
N GLU A 130 -30.44 -1.42 7.48
CA GLU A 130 -29.14 -1.39 6.78
C GLU A 130 -28.57 -2.81 6.68
N THR A 131 -28.21 -3.23 5.48
CA THR A 131 -27.54 -4.50 5.24
C THR A 131 -26.02 -4.32 5.37
N ARG A 132 -25.40 -5.10 6.24
CA ARG A 132 -23.96 -5.18 6.40
C ARG A 132 -23.48 -6.60 6.11
N TYR A 133 -22.25 -6.72 5.74
CA TYR A 133 -21.63 -8.01 5.42
C TYR A 133 -20.58 -8.35 6.47
N THR A 134 -20.61 -9.58 6.96
CA THR A 134 -19.66 -10.09 7.94
C THR A 134 -19.20 -11.49 7.57
N ARG A 135 -18.07 -11.90 8.09
CA ARG A 135 -17.58 -13.27 7.98
C ARG A 135 -17.52 -13.98 9.33
N ASN A 136 -17.86 -13.29 10.38
CA ASN A 136 -17.96 -13.85 11.72
C ASN A 136 -19.37 -14.47 11.89
N GLY A 137 -19.40 -15.77 12.14
CA GLY A 137 -20.60 -16.54 12.39
C GLY A 137 -20.70 -16.97 13.85
#